data_e38a398b0ed39087be336de19d50c243
#
_entry.id   e38a398b0ed39087be336de19d50c243
#
_cell.length_a   1.000
_cell.length_b   1.000
_cell.length_c   1.000
_cell.angle_alpha   90.00
_cell.angle_beta   90.00
_cell.angle_gamma   90.00
#
_symmetry.space_group_name_H-M   'P 1'
#
loop_
_entity.id
_entity.type
_entity.pdbx_description
1 polymer ?
#
loop_
_entity_poly.entity_id
_entity_poly.type
_entity_poly.pdbx_seq_one_letter_code
_entity_poly.pdbx_strand_id
1 'polypeptide(L)'
;MYTPAKERYETMEYNRCGESGLMLPKVSLGLWHNFGDTSDYENMKQLCFTAFDNGITQFDLANNYGPAYGSAERNFGKILKEELIPYRDELIITTKAGYDMWEGPYGNWGSRKYLLASLDQSLKRMGLEYVDIFYHHRMDPETPLEETMGALATAVQQGKALYVGLSNYDGKTLSQAAAILKDLKCPFVINQNRYSIFDRTVEENGLKRTTGILKKGLITFSPLAQGQLTDRYLNGIPEDSRIRKDGRFLKESVLTPERLDQVRRLNDLAVQRGEKLADMALGWLLQHKEVTSVLIGASKPQQILDNVKAIHCAPFTAEELRLIDEISK
;
A
#
# COMPACT_ATOMS: atom_id res chain seq x y z
N MET A 1 9.40 -12.83 -23.58
CA MET A 1 8.50 -13.29 -22.51
C MET A 1 9.34 -13.44 -21.26
N TYR A 2 8.93 -12.82 -20.18
CA TYR A 2 9.62 -12.84 -18.88
C TYR A 2 9.58 -14.25 -18.27
N THR A 3 10.69 -14.64 -17.64
CA THR A 3 10.81 -15.88 -16.87
C THR A 3 11.26 -15.49 -15.46
N PRO A 4 10.44 -15.72 -14.43
CA PRO A 4 10.78 -15.31 -13.08
C PRO A 4 11.87 -16.19 -12.47
N ALA A 5 12.60 -15.63 -11.49
CA ALA A 5 13.59 -16.35 -10.72
C ALA A 5 12.95 -17.59 -10.06
N LYS A 6 13.63 -18.74 -10.12
CA LYS A 6 13.11 -19.98 -9.52
C LYS A 6 13.06 -19.89 -8.00
N GLU A 7 14.01 -19.20 -7.41
CA GLU A 7 14.23 -19.05 -5.97
C GLU A 7 13.42 -17.87 -5.37
N ARG A 8 12.50 -17.26 -6.14
CA ARG A 8 11.78 -16.03 -5.74
C ARG A 8 11.05 -16.13 -4.39
N TYR A 9 10.69 -17.32 -3.96
CA TYR A 9 9.97 -17.53 -2.70
C TYR A 9 10.86 -17.92 -1.51
N GLU A 10 12.17 -18.10 -1.70
CA GLU A 10 13.05 -18.63 -0.67
C GLU A 10 13.38 -17.60 0.43
N THR A 11 13.43 -16.31 0.07
CA THR A 11 13.85 -15.26 1.02
C THR A 11 12.70 -14.42 1.54
N MET A 12 11.59 -14.27 0.80
CA MET A 12 10.44 -13.49 1.22
C MET A 12 9.64 -14.24 2.30
N GLU A 13 9.31 -13.53 3.37
CA GLU A 13 8.39 -14.01 4.39
C GLU A 13 6.96 -13.56 4.10
N TYR A 14 5.99 -14.45 4.38
CA TYR A 14 4.57 -14.22 4.13
C TYR A 14 3.79 -14.25 5.43
N ASN A 15 2.98 -13.23 5.68
CA ASN A 15 2.10 -13.15 6.82
C ASN A 15 0.66 -13.51 6.41
N ARG A 16 -0.04 -14.23 7.29
CA ARG A 16 -1.47 -14.46 7.09
C ARG A 16 -2.24 -13.15 7.24
N CYS A 17 -3.14 -12.88 6.30
CA CYS A 17 -4.00 -11.69 6.31
C CYS A 17 -5.15 -11.90 7.33
N GLY A 18 -4.91 -11.55 8.57
CA GLY A 18 -5.82 -11.80 9.68
C GLY A 18 -6.15 -13.29 9.85
N GLU A 19 -7.42 -13.63 10.03
CA GLU A 19 -7.93 -15.02 10.09
C GLU A 19 -8.42 -15.55 8.73
N SER A 20 -7.94 -14.97 7.61
CA SER A 20 -8.26 -15.49 6.28
C SER A 20 -7.26 -16.55 5.81
N GLY A 21 -7.56 -17.23 4.70
CA GLY A 21 -6.61 -18.11 4.01
C GLY A 21 -5.53 -17.37 3.20
N LEU A 22 -5.68 -16.06 3.04
CA LEU A 22 -4.80 -15.25 2.20
C LEU A 22 -3.47 -15.00 2.90
N MET A 23 -2.36 -15.27 2.19
CA MET A 23 -1.00 -14.95 2.62
C MET A 23 -0.50 -13.75 1.81
N LEU A 24 0.06 -12.74 2.48
CA LEU A 24 0.66 -11.58 1.82
C LEU A 24 2.16 -11.52 2.11
N PRO A 25 3.00 -11.10 1.14
CA PRO A 25 4.41 -10.88 1.40
C PRO A 25 4.58 -9.75 2.43
N LYS A 26 5.59 -9.82 3.28
CA LYS A 26 5.87 -8.75 4.24
C LYS A 26 6.10 -7.40 3.56
N VAL A 27 6.58 -7.41 2.32
CA VAL A 27 6.75 -6.21 1.48
C VAL A 27 5.91 -6.37 0.22
N SER A 28 5.08 -5.36 -0.09
CA SER A 28 4.20 -5.29 -1.27
C SER A 28 4.56 -4.09 -2.14
N LEU A 29 4.29 -4.13 -3.44
CA LEU A 29 4.60 -3.04 -4.36
C LEU A 29 3.35 -2.20 -4.69
N GLY A 30 3.41 -0.90 -4.35
CA GLY A 30 2.39 0.09 -4.72
C GLY A 30 2.70 0.78 -6.03
N LEU A 31 1.72 0.84 -6.91
CA LEU A 31 1.84 1.38 -8.27
C LEU A 31 1.25 2.79 -8.40
N TRP A 32 1.26 3.57 -7.33
CA TRP A 32 0.68 4.92 -7.33
C TRP A 32 1.48 5.90 -8.19
N HIS A 33 2.79 6.03 -7.92
CA HIS A 33 3.71 6.84 -8.71
C HIS A 33 4.54 5.96 -9.64
N ASN A 34 5.13 6.54 -10.66
CA ASN A 34 6.03 5.87 -11.61
C ASN A 34 5.34 4.85 -12.54
N PHE A 35 4.01 4.74 -12.51
CA PHE A 35 3.21 3.89 -13.40
C PHE A 35 2.22 4.67 -14.27
N GLY A 36 2.31 6.01 -14.27
CA GLY A 36 1.50 6.88 -15.12
C GLY A 36 2.00 6.96 -16.58
N ASP A 37 1.23 7.65 -17.43
CA ASP A 37 1.50 7.78 -18.87
C ASP A 37 2.82 8.52 -19.19
N THR A 38 3.36 9.29 -18.24
CA THR A 38 4.64 10.01 -18.36
C THR A 38 5.85 9.23 -17.87
N SER A 39 5.65 8.02 -17.39
CA SER A 39 6.72 7.18 -16.84
C SER A 39 7.29 6.25 -17.94
N ASP A 40 8.56 5.86 -17.78
CA ASP A 40 9.21 4.94 -18.69
C ASP A 40 8.62 3.53 -18.56
N TYR A 41 8.09 2.99 -19.65
CA TYR A 41 7.42 1.69 -19.67
C TYR A 41 8.37 0.53 -19.37
N GLU A 42 9.60 0.56 -19.88
CA GLU A 42 10.58 -0.49 -19.60
C GLU A 42 11.01 -0.48 -18.12
N ASN A 43 11.13 0.70 -17.53
CA ASN A 43 11.36 0.79 -16.08
C ASN A 43 10.19 0.24 -15.27
N MET A 44 8.93 0.48 -15.69
CA MET A 44 7.75 -0.13 -15.03
C MET A 44 7.82 -1.66 -15.08
N LYS A 45 8.19 -2.25 -16.22
CA LYS A 45 8.39 -3.70 -16.38
C LYS A 45 9.47 -4.20 -15.42
N GLN A 46 10.63 -3.52 -15.40
CA GLN A 46 11.74 -3.90 -14.52
C GLN A 46 11.36 -3.82 -13.02
N LEU A 47 10.56 -2.82 -12.63
CA LEU A 47 10.03 -2.75 -11.26
C LEU A 47 9.14 -3.96 -10.93
N CYS A 48 8.23 -4.34 -11.83
CA CYS A 48 7.37 -5.50 -11.66
C CYS A 48 8.17 -6.81 -11.61
N PHE A 49 9.14 -6.99 -12.51
CA PHE A 49 9.97 -8.18 -12.57
C PHE A 49 10.85 -8.31 -11.33
N THR A 50 11.55 -7.23 -10.95
CA THR A 50 12.37 -7.20 -9.74
C THR A 50 11.54 -7.51 -8.49
N ALA A 51 10.32 -6.97 -8.40
CA ALA A 51 9.42 -7.27 -7.29
C ALA A 51 9.09 -8.77 -7.25
N PHE A 52 8.62 -9.33 -8.37
CA PHE A 52 8.22 -10.74 -8.41
C PHE A 52 9.39 -11.70 -8.23
N ASP A 53 10.58 -11.39 -8.80
CA ASP A 53 11.81 -12.17 -8.62
C ASP A 53 12.31 -12.21 -7.17
N ASN A 54 11.83 -11.29 -6.32
CA ASN A 54 12.14 -11.23 -4.90
C ASN A 54 10.94 -11.57 -4.00
N GLY A 55 9.96 -12.31 -4.52
CA GLY A 55 8.83 -12.83 -3.77
C GLY A 55 7.74 -11.82 -3.43
N ILE A 56 7.78 -10.61 -3.99
CA ILE A 56 6.66 -9.67 -3.88
C ILE A 56 5.57 -10.12 -4.84
N THR A 57 4.54 -10.75 -4.29
CA THR A 57 3.39 -11.23 -5.07
C THR A 57 2.24 -10.24 -5.14
N GLN A 58 2.22 -9.22 -4.25
CA GLN A 58 1.14 -8.24 -4.21
C GLN A 58 1.51 -6.96 -4.95
N PHE A 59 0.65 -6.59 -5.92
CA PHE A 59 0.67 -5.35 -6.69
C PHE A 59 -0.59 -4.54 -6.39
N ASP A 60 -0.39 -3.33 -5.83
CA ASP A 60 -1.48 -2.51 -5.31
C ASP A 60 -1.73 -1.28 -6.18
N LEU A 61 -2.93 -1.21 -6.73
CA LEU A 61 -3.41 -0.14 -7.61
C LEU A 61 -4.59 0.63 -7.00
N ALA A 62 -5.08 1.61 -7.75
CA ALA A 62 -6.38 2.25 -7.58
C ALA A 62 -6.84 2.83 -8.91
N ASN A 63 -8.16 3.01 -9.06
CA ASN A 63 -8.75 3.52 -10.30
C ASN A 63 -8.19 4.89 -10.71
N ASN A 64 -7.82 5.74 -9.74
CA ASN A 64 -7.31 7.09 -9.97
C ASN A 64 -5.77 7.21 -9.98
N TYR A 65 -5.02 6.10 -9.93
CA TYR A 65 -3.56 6.14 -9.98
C TYR A 65 -3.04 6.49 -11.37
N GLY A 66 -1.93 7.22 -11.41
CA GLY A 66 -1.28 7.79 -12.58
C GLY A 66 -0.72 9.17 -12.25
N PRO A 67 -0.38 10.03 -13.19
CA PRO A 67 -1.24 10.68 -14.18
C PRO A 67 -1.25 9.98 -15.54
N ALA A 68 -2.35 10.05 -16.37
CA ALA A 68 -3.67 10.53 -15.96
C ALA A 68 -4.41 9.44 -15.15
N TYR A 69 -5.57 9.75 -14.55
CA TYR A 69 -6.36 8.75 -13.79
C TYR A 69 -6.61 7.49 -14.62
N GLY A 70 -6.37 6.33 -14.01
CA GLY A 70 -6.47 5.02 -14.65
C GLY A 70 -5.25 4.60 -15.47
N SER A 71 -4.25 5.47 -15.65
CA SER A 71 -3.06 5.12 -16.44
C SER A 71 -2.22 4.04 -15.78
N ALA A 72 -2.10 4.04 -14.47
CA ALA A 72 -1.37 2.98 -13.76
C ALA A 72 -1.99 1.59 -14.01
N GLU A 73 -3.32 1.48 -13.97
CA GLU A 73 -4.03 0.23 -14.29
C GLU A 73 -3.87 -0.16 -15.77
N ARG A 74 -3.91 0.79 -16.71
CA ARG A 74 -3.68 0.49 -18.14
C ARG A 74 -2.26 -0.03 -18.38
N ASN A 75 -1.25 0.64 -17.81
CA ASN A 75 0.14 0.27 -17.98
C ASN A 75 0.46 -1.08 -17.33
N PHE A 76 -0.04 -1.31 -16.12
CA PHE A 76 0.09 -2.60 -15.45
C PHE A 76 -0.65 -3.70 -16.21
N GLY A 77 -1.86 -3.44 -16.71
CA GLY A 77 -2.63 -4.38 -17.54
C GLY A 77 -1.88 -4.78 -18.81
N LYS A 78 -1.16 -3.83 -19.44
CA LYS A 78 -0.28 -4.14 -20.57
C LYS A 78 0.88 -5.05 -20.15
N ILE A 79 1.55 -4.77 -19.02
CA ILE A 79 2.62 -5.63 -18.48
C ILE A 79 2.09 -7.03 -18.15
N LEU A 80 0.91 -7.11 -17.52
CA LEU A 80 0.24 -8.39 -17.25
C LEU A 80 0.05 -9.20 -18.51
N LYS A 81 -0.57 -8.61 -19.54
CA LYS A 81 -0.88 -9.27 -20.80
C LYS A 81 0.36 -9.74 -21.52
N GLU A 82 1.42 -8.92 -21.56
CA GLU A 82 2.64 -9.21 -22.31
C GLU A 82 3.55 -10.21 -21.60
N GLU A 83 3.61 -10.16 -20.24
CA GLU A 83 4.68 -10.82 -19.51
C GLU A 83 4.23 -11.65 -18.30
N LEU A 84 3.21 -11.21 -17.53
CA LEU A 84 2.90 -11.77 -16.23
C LEU A 84 1.62 -12.63 -16.19
N ILE A 85 0.83 -12.66 -17.26
CA ILE A 85 -0.43 -13.42 -17.29
C ILE A 85 -0.26 -14.93 -17.00
N PRO A 86 0.85 -15.60 -17.40
CA PRO A 86 1.06 -17.00 -17.05
C PRO A 86 1.20 -17.24 -15.53
N TYR A 87 1.46 -16.19 -14.76
CA TYR A 87 1.66 -16.24 -13.31
C TYR A 87 0.49 -15.60 -12.54
N ARG A 88 -0.66 -15.34 -13.20
CA ARG A 88 -1.82 -14.66 -12.57
C ARG A 88 -2.23 -15.27 -11.24
N ASP A 89 -2.21 -16.60 -11.14
CA ASP A 89 -2.62 -17.31 -9.93
C ASP A 89 -1.59 -17.24 -8.79
N GLU A 90 -0.38 -16.79 -9.08
CA GLU A 90 0.64 -16.51 -8.08
C GLU A 90 0.61 -15.06 -7.59
N LEU A 91 -0.16 -14.18 -8.25
CA LEU A 91 -0.21 -12.75 -7.97
C LEU A 91 -1.45 -12.35 -7.17
N ILE A 92 -1.27 -11.42 -6.25
CA ILE A 92 -2.35 -10.71 -5.57
C ILE A 92 -2.47 -9.32 -6.18
N ILE A 93 -3.48 -9.13 -7.02
CA ILE A 93 -3.73 -7.86 -7.70
C ILE A 93 -4.87 -7.14 -7.00
N THR A 94 -4.60 -5.92 -6.54
CA THR A 94 -5.59 -5.14 -5.79
C THR A 94 -5.87 -3.81 -6.47
N THR A 95 -7.12 -3.36 -6.40
CA THR A 95 -7.49 -2.00 -6.82
C THR A 95 -8.51 -1.38 -5.88
N LYS A 96 -8.74 -0.08 -6.02
CA LYS A 96 -9.54 0.73 -5.11
C LYS A 96 -10.37 1.75 -5.87
N ALA A 97 -11.50 2.15 -5.28
CA ALA A 97 -12.29 3.30 -5.71
C ALA A 97 -12.79 4.10 -4.50
N GLY A 98 -12.84 5.44 -4.63
CA GLY A 98 -13.26 6.34 -3.54
C GLY A 98 -12.80 7.78 -3.72
N TYR A 99 -11.86 8.06 -4.61
CA TYR A 99 -11.40 9.41 -4.98
C TYR A 99 -11.91 9.79 -6.36
N ASP A 100 -11.76 11.07 -6.71
CA ASP A 100 -12.19 11.62 -8.00
C ASP A 100 -11.66 10.80 -9.18
N MET A 101 -12.54 10.44 -10.10
CA MET A 101 -12.21 9.66 -11.28
C MET A 101 -12.80 10.26 -12.57
N TRP A 102 -13.99 10.86 -12.50
CA TRP A 102 -14.62 11.59 -13.60
C TRP A 102 -15.49 12.72 -13.06
N GLU A 103 -15.86 13.66 -13.92
CA GLU A 103 -16.64 14.82 -13.57
C GLU A 103 -18.10 14.48 -13.22
N GLY A 104 -18.73 15.39 -12.46
CA GLY A 104 -20.13 15.30 -12.07
C GLY A 104 -20.36 14.51 -10.77
N PRO A 105 -21.62 14.30 -10.39
CA PRO A 105 -21.97 13.82 -9.04
C PRO A 105 -21.73 12.33 -8.80
N TYR A 106 -21.32 11.58 -9.82
CA TYR A 106 -21.19 10.12 -9.74
C TYR A 106 -19.74 9.63 -9.91
N GLY A 107 -18.77 10.53 -9.91
CA GLY A 107 -17.36 10.22 -10.19
C GLY A 107 -16.46 10.14 -8.94
N ASN A 108 -17.03 10.03 -7.73
CA ASN A 108 -16.29 10.11 -6.46
C ASN A 108 -17.03 9.39 -5.33
N TRP A 109 -16.35 9.19 -4.18
CA TRP A 109 -16.86 8.73 -2.90
C TRP A 109 -17.29 7.26 -2.86
N GLY A 110 -18.36 6.94 -2.12
CA GLY A 110 -18.69 5.57 -1.72
C GLY A 110 -20.03 5.04 -2.24
N SER A 111 -20.73 5.78 -3.13
CA SER A 111 -22.02 5.32 -3.64
C SER A 111 -21.90 3.98 -4.38
N ARG A 112 -22.93 3.17 -4.29
CA ARG A 112 -23.03 1.90 -5.01
C ARG A 112 -22.82 2.07 -6.52
N LYS A 113 -23.38 3.13 -7.10
CA LYS A 113 -23.21 3.46 -8.53
C LYS A 113 -21.75 3.69 -8.88
N TYR A 114 -21.04 4.50 -8.08
CA TYR A 114 -19.64 4.83 -8.32
C TYR A 114 -18.72 3.61 -8.15
N LEU A 115 -18.88 2.86 -7.06
CA LEU A 115 -18.00 1.72 -6.75
C LEU A 115 -18.07 0.62 -7.79
N LEU A 116 -19.28 0.21 -8.20
CA LEU A 116 -19.45 -0.86 -9.17
C LEU A 116 -18.97 -0.42 -10.57
N ALA A 117 -19.32 0.79 -11.01
CA ALA A 117 -18.83 1.33 -12.28
C ALA A 117 -17.30 1.45 -12.30
N SER A 118 -16.70 1.88 -11.17
CA SER A 118 -15.24 1.99 -11.04
C SER A 118 -14.55 0.63 -11.14
N LEU A 119 -15.07 -0.39 -10.48
CA LEU A 119 -14.52 -1.74 -10.57
C LEU A 119 -14.58 -2.29 -11.99
N ASP A 120 -15.70 -2.13 -12.68
CA ASP A 120 -15.86 -2.56 -14.09
C ASP A 120 -14.85 -1.88 -15.00
N GLN A 121 -14.63 -0.57 -14.82
CA GLN A 121 -13.64 0.18 -15.57
C GLN A 121 -12.21 -0.26 -15.23
N SER A 122 -11.91 -0.54 -13.95
CA SER A 122 -10.61 -1.04 -13.50
C SER A 122 -10.27 -2.40 -14.11
N LEU A 123 -11.21 -3.33 -14.07
CA LEU A 123 -11.07 -4.66 -14.70
C LEU A 123 -10.81 -4.53 -16.20
N LYS A 124 -11.55 -3.65 -16.88
CA LYS A 124 -11.36 -3.40 -18.32
C LYS A 124 -9.97 -2.80 -18.61
N ARG A 125 -9.48 -1.85 -17.80
CA ARG A 125 -8.14 -1.25 -17.96
C ARG A 125 -7.04 -2.28 -17.79
N MET A 126 -7.17 -3.16 -16.80
CA MET A 126 -6.19 -4.19 -16.49
C MET A 126 -6.30 -5.44 -17.38
N GLY A 127 -7.43 -5.61 -18.10
CA GLY A 127 -7.69 -6.82 -18.88
C GLY A 127 -7.93 -8.05 -18.01
N LEU A 128 -8.53 -7.87 -16.84
CA LEU A 128 -8.82 -8.92 -15.87
C LEU A 128 -10.32 -9.18 -15.73
N GLU A 129 -10.67 -10.40 -15.38
CA GLU A 129 -12.05 -10.77 -15.02
C GLU A 129 -12.36 -10.47 -13.55
N TYR A 130 -11.33 -10.54 -12.68
CA TYR A 130 -11.44 -10.25 -11.25
C TYR A 130 -10.15 -9.67 -10.70
N VAL A 131 -10.26 -8.97 -9.56
CA VAL A 131 -9.15 -8.62 -8.68
C VAL A 131 -9.17 -9.48 -7.41
N ASP A 132 -8.02 -9.68 -6.79
CA ASP A 132 -7.96 -10.45 -5.54
C ASP A 132 -8.58 -9.68 -4.39
N ILE A 133 -8.28 -8.37 -4.26
CA ILE A 133 -8.90 -7.51 -3.25
C ILE A 133 -9.40 -6.22 -3.89
N PHE A 134 -10.67 -5.90 -3.69
CA PHE A 134 -11.25 -4.61 -4.03
C PHE A 134 -11.44 -3.77 -2.78
N TYR A 135 -10.87 -2.55 -2.76
CA TYR A 135 -10.96 -1.65 -1.62
C TYR A 135 -11.95 -0.51 -1.84
N HIS A 136 -12.72 -0.16 -0.80
CA HIS A 136 -13.21 1.21 -0.67
C HIS A 136 -12.07 2.10 -0.17
N HIS A 137 -11.71 3.11 -0.98
CA HIS A 137 -10.42 3.82 -0.85
C HIS A 137 -10.38 4.81 0.32
N ARG A 138 -11.54 5.35 0.73
CA ARG A 138 -11.69 6.26 1.88
C ARG A 138 -13.12 6.25 2.38
N MET A 139 -13.32 6.57 3.67
CA MET A 139 -14.66 6.78 4.22
C MET A 139 -15.40 7.86 3.43
N ASP A 140 -16.68 7.62 3.17
CA ASP A 140 -17.61 8.61 2.63
C ASP A 140 -18.50 9.08 3.79
N PRO A 141 -18.47 10.39 4.14
CA PRO A 141 -19.27 10.90 5.26
C PRO A 141 -20.77 11.06 4.94
N GLU A 142 -21.14 11.04 3.65
CA GLU A 142 -22.50 11.35 3.20
C GLU A 142 -23.28 10.10 2.77
N THR A 143 -22.60 9.09 2.21
CA THR A 143 -23.25 7.85 1.78
C THR A 143 -23.46 6.92 2.98
N PRO A 144 -24.67 6.37 3.18
CA PRO A 144 -24.91 5.36 4.21
C PRO A 144 -23.91 4.19 4.09
N LEU A 145 -23.34 3.81 5.22
CA LEU A 145 -22.30 2.77 5.25
C LEU A 145 -22.80 1.43 4.70
N GLU A 146 -24.09 1.13 4.88
CA GLU A 146 -24.77 -0.05 4.35
C GLU A 146 -24.77 -0.07 2.82
N GLU A 147 -24.93 1.08 2.16
CA GLU A 147 -24.87 1.18 0.71
C GLU A 147 -23.47 0.86 0.18
N THR A 148 -22.46 1.48 0.79
CA THR A 148 -21.05 1.25 0.43
C THR A 148 -20.65 -0.20 0.65
N MET A 149 -20.94 -0.77 1.82
CA MET A 149 -20.62 -2.17 2.13
C MET A 149 -21.42 -3.14 1.25
N GLY A 150 -22.69 -2.82 0.95
CA GLY A 150 -23.52 -3.57 0.01
C GLY A 150 -22.97 -3.57 -1.42
N ALA A 151 -22.33 -2.48 -1.85
CA ALA A 151 -21.64 -2.43 -3.14
C ALA A 151 -20.43 -3.37 -3.18
N LEU A 152 -19.60 -3.37 -2.12
CA LEU A 152 -18.46 -4.29 -2.00
C LEU A 152 -18.92 -5.76 -1.98
N ALA A 153 -19.95 -6.08 -1.22
CA ALA A 153 -20.53 -7.43 -1.19
C ALA A 153 -21.04 -7.87 -2.58
N THR A 154 -21.65 -6.94 -3.33
CA THR A 154 -22.10 -7.22 -4.70
C THR A 154 -20.92 -7.51 -5.64
N ALA A 155 -19.81 -6.80 -5.52
CA ALA A 155 -18.60 -7.05 -6.31
C ALA A 155 -18.10 -8.49 -6.12
N VAL A 156 -18.11 -8.98 -4.88
CA VAL A 156 -17.73 -10.36 -4.56
C VAL A 156 -18.76 -11.36 -5.11
N GLN A 157 -20.05 -11.11 -4.90
CA GLN A 157 -21.13 -11.99 -5.40
C GLN A 157 -21.12 -12.13 -6.93
N GLN A 158 -20.68 -11.08 -7.63
CA GLN A 158 -20.51 -11.11 -9.09
C GLN A 158 -19.20 -11.78 -9.54
N GLY A 159 -18.36 -12.24 -8.62
CA GLY A 159 -17.06 -12.84 -8.94
C GLY A 159 -16.00 -11.84 -9.44
N LYS A 160 -16.24 -10.53 -9.30
CA LYS A 160 -15.32 -9.46 -9.74
C LYS A 160 -14.24 -9.13 -8.72
N ALA A 161 -14.39 -9.59 -7.49
CA ALA A 161 -13.37 -9.52 -6.44
C ALA A 161 -13.46 -10.80 -5.59
N LEU A 162 -12.31 -11.33 -5.16
CA LEU A 162 -12.28 -12.50 -4.26
C LEU A 162 -12.49 -12.06 -2.81
N TYR A 163 -11.91 -10.95 -2.44
CA TYR A 163 -11.96 -10.35 -1.11
C TYR A 163 -12.24 -8.85 -1.20
N VAL A 164 -12.64 -8.27 -0.08
CA VAL A 164 -12.75 -6.81 0.05
C VAL A 164 -11.84 -6.28 1.14
N GLY A 165 -11.40 -5.03 0.95
CA GLY A 165 -10.64 -4.26 1.91
C GLY A 165 -11.24 -2.87 2.12
N LEU A 166 -10.83 -2.22 3.20
CA LEU A 166 -11.17 -0.84 3.51
C LEU A 166 -9.88 -0.01 3.66
N SER A 167 -9.91 1.24 3.23
CA SER A 167 -8.75 2.11 3.32
C SER A 167 -9.12 3.46 3.93
N ASN A 168 -8.22 4.04 4.74
CA ASN A 168 -8.43 5.32 5.39
C ASN A 168 -9.67 5.40 6.29
N TYR A 169 -10.00 4.30 6.95
CA TYR A 169 -11.03 4.23 7.98
C TYR A 169 -10.41 4.49 9.36
N ASP A 170 -11.21 4.99 10.31
CA ASP A 170 -10.90 4.98 11.74
C ASP A 170 -11.42 3.70 12.41
N GLY A 171 -11.02 3.48 13.67
CA GLY A 171 -11.39 2.25 14.38
C GLY A 171 -12.88 2.10 14.64
N LYS A 172 -13.61 3.20 14.84
CA LYS A 172 -15.07 3.18 15.09
C LYS A 172 -15.82 2.79 13.82
N THR A 173 -15.57 3.50 12.73
CA THR A 173 -16.24 3.26 11.44
C THR A 173 -15.87 1.91 10.87
N LEU A 174 -14.59 1.48 11.06
CA LEU A 174 -14.16 0.14 10.71
C LEU A 174 -14.97 -0.96 11.41
N SER A 175 -15.21 -0.80 12.72
CA SER A 175 -16.00 -1.77 13.48
C SER A 175 -17.44 -1.89 12.96
N GLN A 176 -18.07 -0.77 12.61
CA GLN A 176 -19.41 -0.72 12.01
C GLN A 176 -19.44 -1.38 10.64
N ALA A 177 -18.50 -1.00 9.76
CA ALA A 177 -18.38 -1.59 8.42
C ALA A 177 -18.15 -3.11 8.47
N ALA A 178 -17.29 -3.58 9.38
CA ALA A 178 -17.02 -5.00 9.56
C ALA A 178 -18.25 -5.79 10.01
N ALA A 179 -19.10 -5.21 10.87
CA ALA A 179 -20.36 -5.83 11.28
C ALA A 179 -21.31 -6.00 10.08
N ILE A 180 -21.49 -4.93 9.28
CA ILE A 180 -22.33 -4.97 8.07
C ILE A 180 -21.79 -6.00 7.06
N LEU A 181 -20.49 -6.01 6.79
CA LEU A 181 -19.88 -6.97 5.86
C LEU A 181 -20.02 -8.42 6.35
N LYS A 182 -19.94 -8.64 7.67
CA LYS A 182 -20.18 -9.96 8.28
C LYS A 182 -21.62 -10.43 8.05
N ASP A 183 -22.60 -9.55 8.29
CA ASP A 183 -24.02 -9.86 8.06
C ASP A 183 -24.31 -10.16 6.58
N LEU A 184 -23.64 -9.45 5.68
CA LEU A 184 -23.69 -9.69 4.23
C LEU A 184 -22.88 -10.93 3.79
N LYS A 185 -22.21 -11.65 4.70
CA LYS A 185 -21.30 -12.76 4.42
C LYS A 185 -20.21 -12.41 3.39
N CYS A 186 -19.80 -11.15 3.39
CA CYS A 186 -18.77 -10.63 2.49
C CYS A 186 -17.38 -10.85 3.10
N PRO A 187 -16.41 -11.43 2.36
CA PRO A 187 -15.07 -11.74 2.86
C PRO A 187 -14.19 -10.47 3.00
N PHE A 188 -14.44 -9.69 4.04
CA PHE A 188 -13.60 -8.56 4.43
C PHE A 188 -12.35 -9.08 5.16
N VAL A 189 -11.15 -8.78 4.63
CA VAL A 189 -9.90 -9.37 5.12
C VAL A 189 -8.86 -8.37 5.60
N ILE A 190 -8.86 -7.11 5.11
CA ILE A 190 -7.73 -6.21 5.30
C ILE A 190 -8.12 -4.73 5.33
N ASN A 191 -7.36 -3.95 6.11
CA ASN A 191 -7.34 -2.49 6.03
C ASN A 191 -6.04 -1.99 5.40
N GLN A 192 -6.14 -0.88 4.66
CA GLN A 192 -4.98 -0.18 4.14
C GLN A 192 -4.98 1.27 4.64
N ASN A 193 -3.99 1.63 5.45
CA ASN A 193 -3.89 2.96 6.04
C ASN A 193 -2.46 3.50 6.02
N ARG A 194 -2.32 4.83 6.08
CA ARG A 194 -1.02 5.46 6.27
C ARG A 194 -0.49 5.10 7.65
N TYR A 195 0.74 4.62 7.69
CA TYR A 195 1.42 4.36 8.94
C TYR A 195 2.95 4.39 8.73
N SER A 196 3.63 5.13 9.57
CA SER A 196 5.10 5.26 9.60
C SER A 196 5.55 5.73 10.97
N ILE A 197 6.85 5.81 11.20
CA ILE A 197 7.41 6.43 12.42
C ILE A 197 6.87 7.87 12.60
N PHE A 198 6.66 8.62 11.51
CA PHE A 198 6.19 10.00 11.53
C PHE A 198 4.68 10.20 11.41
N ASP A 199 3.92 9.15 11.17
CA ASP A 199 2.45 9.21 11.11
C ASP A 199 1.88 8.03 11.87
N ARG A 200 1.40 8.27 13.05
CA ARG A 200 0.86 7.29 13.99
C ARG A 200 -0.66 7.39 14.16
N THR A 201 -1.33 8.06 13.26
CA THR A 201 -2.79 8.28 13.30
C THR A 201 -3.58 6.98 13.54
N VAL A 202 -3.12 5.85 12.98
CA VAL A 202 -3.77 4.53 13.17
C VAL A 202 -3.70 4.01 14.62
N GLU A 203 -2.74 4.46 15.41
CA GLU A 203 -2.66 4.16 16.85
C GLU A 203 -3.66 5.01 17.63
N GLU A 204 -3.74 6.30 17.30
CA GLU A 204 -4.52 7.32 18.00
C GLU A 204 -6.03 7.20 17.73
N ASN A 205 -6.43 6.96 16.46
CA ASN A 205 -7.82 6.84 16.04
C ASN A 205 -8.43 5.46 16.30
N GLY A 206 -7.68 4.56 16.94
CA GLY A 206 -8.12 3.23 17.32
C GLY A 206 -8.14 2.18 16.21
N LEU A 207 -7.74 2.53 14.97
CA LEU A 207 -7.77 1.60 13.83
C LEU A 207 -6.92 0.36 14.09
N LYS A 208 -5.65 0.54 14.49
CA LYS A 208 -4.72 -0.57 14.74
C LYS A 208 -5.29 -1.55 15.76
N ARG A 209 -5.81 -1.04 16.88
CA ARG A 209 -6.45 -1.84 17.92
C ARG A 209 -7.68 -2.59 17.39
N THR A 210 -8.56 -1.89 16.68
CA THR A 210 -9.79 -2.48 16.11
C THR A 210 -9.46 -3.57 15.10
N THR A 211 -8.46 -3.34 14.23
CA THR A 211 -7.98 -4.35 13.26
C THR A 211 -7.52 -5.62 13.96
N GLY A 212 -6.75 -5.49 15.06
CA GLY A 212 -6.32 -6.63 15.87
C GLY A 212 -7.49 -7.38 16.53
N ILE A 213 -8.47 -6.66 17.09
CA ILE A 213 -9.69 -7.26 17.71
C ILE A 213 -10.51 -8.02 16.65
N LEU A 214 -10.68 -7.44 15.48
CA LEU A 214 -11.42 -8.03 14.36
C LEU A 214 -10.63 -9.12 13.64
N LYS A 215 -9.35 -9.31 13.99
CA LYS A 215 -8.43 -10.26 13.36
C LYS A 215 -8.37 -10.09 11.85
N LYS A 216 -8.22 -8.85 11.40
CA LYS A 216 -8.05 -8.47 9.99
C LYS A 216 -6.59 -8.09 9.73
N GLY A 217 -6.18 -8.15 8.46
CA GLY A 217 -4.86 -7.65 8.07
C GLY A 217 -4.79 -6.13 8.12
N LEU A 218 -3.59 -5.60 8.32
CA LEU A 218 -3.24 -4.20 8.13
C LEU A 218 -2.08 -4.10 7.17
N ILE A 219 -2.30 -3.45 6.04
CA ILE A 219 -1.23 -3.06 5.12
C ILE A 219 -1.02 -1.56 5.19
N THR A 220 0.25 -1.14 5.26
CA THR A 220 0.58 0.25 5.54
C THR A 220 1.17 0.93 4.31
N PHE A 221 0.54 2.02 3.85
CA PHE A 221 1.10 2.83 2.79
C PHE A 221 1.92 4.01 3.32
N SER A 222 2.81 4.57 2.48
CA SER A 222 3.80 5.60 2.84
C SER A 222 4.67 5.21 4.06
N PRO A 223 5.15 3.97 4.16
CA PRO A 223 5.91 3.50 5.33
C PRO A 223 7.22 4.28 5.55
N LEU A 224 7.79 4.85 4.49
CA LEU A 224 8.97 5.71 4.52
C LEU A 224 8.62 7.22 4.55
N ALA A 225 7.40 7.59 4.94
CA ALA A 225 6.94 8.99 4.98
C ALA A 225 7.29 9.75 3.67
N GLN A 226 6.99 9.14 2.51
CA GLN A 226 7.30 9.66 1.17
C GLN A 226 8.81 9.90 0.92
N GLY A 227 9.68 9.14 1.57
CA GLY A 227 11.14 9.21 1.44
C GLY A 227 11.83 10.05 2.52
N GLN A 228 11.10 10.64 3.47
CA GLN A 228 11.70 11.36 4.60
C GLN A 228 12.48 10.41 5.53
N LEU A 229 12.02 9.19 5.70
CA LEU A 229 12.68 8.14 6.50
C LEU A 229 13.74 7.39 5.66
N THR A 230 14.61 8.15 4.99
CA THR A 230 15.78 7.69 4.25
C THR A 230 16.92 8.69 4.46
N ASP A 231 18.12 8.32 4.06
CA ASP A 231 19.30 9.21 4.05
C ASP A 231 19.24 10.32 2.99
N ARG A 232 18.23 10.27 2.11
CA ARG A 232 18.12 11.08 0.89
C ARG A 232 18.10 12.58 1.15
N TYR A 233 17.52 13.02 2.27
CA TYR A 233 17.35 14.45 2.60
C TYR A 233 18.33 14.96 3.65
N LEU A 234 19.27 14.13 4.14
CA LEU A 234 20.23 14.52 5.17
C LEU A 234 21.18 15.63 4.71
N ASN A 235 21.54 15.64 3.42
CA ASN A 235 22.48 16.57 2.82
C ASN A 235 21.82 17.57 1.85
N GLY A 236 20.53 17.83 2.01
CA GLY A 236 19.76 18.73 1.15
C GLY A 236 18.72 18.00 0.30
N ILE A 237 18.05 18.73 -0.59
CA ILE A 237 16.98 18.20 -1.44
C ILE A 237 17.57 17.82 -2.81
N PRO A 238 17.66 16.52 -3.14
CA PRO A 238 18.19 16.09 -4.44
C PRO A 238 17.30 16.56 -5.60
N GLU A 239 17.91 16.88 -6.75
CA GLU A 239 17.21 17.31 -7.97
C GLU A 239 16.25 16.25 -8.50
N ASP A 240 16.57 14.96 -8.33
CA ASP A 240 15.73 13.83 -8.73
C ASP A 240 14.66 13.48 -7.67
N SER A 241 14.55 14.27 -6.58
CA SER A 241 13.59 14.03 -5.50
C SER A 241 12.15 14.29 -5.92
N ARG A 242 11.20 13.66 -5.21
CA ARG A 242 9.77 13.91 -5.40
C ARG A 242 9.39 15.37 -5.13
N ILE A 243 10.05 16.03 -4.20
CA ILE A 243 9.85 17.46 -3.91
C ILE A 243 10.12 18.31 -5.16
N ARG A 244 11.20 18.02 -5.90
CA ARG A 244 11.58 18.76 -7.11
C ARG A 244 10.77 18.36 -8.34
N LYS A 245 10.47 17.06 -8.50
CA LYS A 245 9.77 16.53 -9.69
C LYS A 245 8.26 16.59 -9.61
N ASP A 246 7.68 16.40 -8.41
CA ASP A 246 6.23 16.34 -8.20
C ASP A 246 5.87 16.89 -6.82
N GLY A 247 5.83 18.20 -6.69
CA GLY A 247 5.51 18.89 -5.43
C GLY A 247 4.04 18.81 -4.99
N ARG A 248 3.18 18.03 -5.67
CA ARG A 248 1.74 17.94 -5.34
C ARG A 248 1.48 17.31 -3.98
N PHE A 249 2.24 16.27 -3.62
CA PHE A 249 2.00 15.45 -2.42
C PHE A 249 3.10 15.56 -1.36
N LEU A 250 4.32 15.94 -1.74
CA LEU A 250 5.42 16.20 -0.82
C LEU A 250 6.01 17.58 -1.13
N LYS A 251 5.76 18.54 -0.26
CA LYS A 251 6.25 19.92 -0.39
C LYS A 251 7.53 20.10 0.41
N GLU A 252 8.39 21.02 -0.01
CA GLU A 252 9.62 21.39 0.70
C GLU A 252 9.33 21.83 2.15
N SER A 253 8.19 22.49 2.38
CA SER A 253 7.75 22.95 3.70
C SER A 253 7.58 21.82 4.75
N VAL A 254 7.58 20.56 4.34
CA VAL A 254 7.54 19.41 5.27
C VAL A 254 8.92 19.14 5.90
N LEU A 255 10.00 19.58 5.23
CA LEU A 255 11.39 19.42 5.71
C LEU A 255 11.79 20.62 6.58
N THR A 256 11.09 20.83 7.70
CA THR A 256 11.46 21.84 8.67
C THR A 256 12.80 21.49 9.34
N PRO A 257 13.50 22.46 9.96
CA PRO A 257 14.71 22.17 10.74
C PRO A 257 14.49 21.09 11.80
N GLU A 258 13.34 21.10 12.48
CA GLU A 258 12.96 20.10 13.50
C GLU A 258 12.78 18.71 12.85
N ARG A 259 12.10 18.63 11.70
CA ARG A 259 11.95 17.39 10.96
C ARG A 259 13.28 16.82 10.49
N LEU A 260 14.17 17.65 10.00
CA LEU A 260 15.52 17.24 9.60
C LEU A 260 16.36 16.76 10.79
N ASP A 261 16.21 17.39 11.96
CA ASP A 261 16.84 16.91 13.19
C ASP A 261 16.33 15.53 13.60
N GLN A 262 14.99 15.33 13.58
CA GLN A 262 14.39 14.01 13.82
C GLN A 262 14.95 12.96 12.86
N VAL A 263 15.04 13.26 11.56
CA VAL A 263 15.59 12.34 10.55
C VAL A 263 17.05 12.00 10.85
N ARG A 264 17.89 13.00 11.22
CA ARG A 264 19.31 12.76 11.59
C ARG A 264 19.40 11.84 12.81
N ARG A 265 18.67 12.12 13.88
CA ARG A 265 18.68 11.30 15.11
C ARG A 265 18.20 9.88 14.86
N LEU A 266 17.17 9.68 14.04
CA LEU A 266 16.73 8.35 13.63
C LEU A 266 17.76 7.65 12.75
N ASN A 267 18.44 8.38 11.86
CA ASN A 267 19.54 7.83 11.07
C ASN A 267 20.74 7.41 11.94
N ASP A 268 21.09 8.18 12.94
CA ASP A 268 22.17 7.84 13.88
C ASP A 268 21.82 6.54 14.64
N LEU A 269 20.56 6.38 15.05
CA LEU A 269 20.10 5.14 15.67
C LEU A 269 20.19 3.96 14.67
N ALA A 270 19.78 4.14 13.41
CA ALA A 270 19.89 3.10 12.39
C ALA A 270 21.33 2.68 12.15
N VAL A 271 22.27 3.65 12.08
CA VAL A 271 23.70 3.40 11.94
C VAL A 271 24.25 2.60 13.14
N GLN A 272 23.84 2.93 14.37
CA GLN A 272 24.21 2.16 15.57
C GLN A 272 23.73 0.71 15.50
N ARG A 273 22.58 0.47 14.87
CA ARG A 273 22.04 -0.88 14.61
C ARG A 273 22.73 -1.60 13.44
N GLY A 274 23.61 -0.91 12.70
CA GLY A 274 24.22 -1.45 11.47
C GLY A 274 23.26 -1.52 10.28
N GLU A 275 22.20 -0.71 10.30
CA GLU A 275 21.13 -0.69 9.30
C GLU A 275 21.07 0.66 8.58
N LYS A 276 20.42 0.70 7.40
CA LYS A 276 19.99 1.98 6.80
C LYS A 276 18.72 2.48 7.50
N LEU A 277 18.50 3.79 7.52
CA LEU A 277 17.27 4.38 8.08
C LEU A 277 16.00 3.81 7.44
N ALA A 278 16.01 3.56 6.12
CA ALA A 278 14.87 2.96 5.44
C ALA A 278 14.59 1.54 5.93
N ASP A 279 15.63 0.71 6.12
CA ASP A 279 15.49 -0.67 6.59
C ASP A 279 14.93 -0.68 8.02
N MET A 280 15.50 0.16 8.91
CA MET A 280 15.01 0.34 10.28
C MET A 280 13.56 0.79 10.31
N ALA A 281 13.16 1.76 9.47
CA ALA A 281 11.79 2.29 9.45
C ALA A 281 10.77 1.25 8.96
N LEU A 282 11.10 0.44 7.96
CA LEU A 282 10.27 -0.67 7.50
C LEU A 282 10.22 -1.80 8.52
N GLY A 283 11.38 -2.18 9.10
CA GLY A 283 11.49 -3.18 10.16
C GLY A 283 10.68 -2.79 11.40
N TRP A 284 10.69 -1.49 11.75
CA TRP A 284 9.87 -0.97 12.85
C TRP A 284 8.37 -1.19 12.62
N LEU A 285 7.87 -1.04 11.40
CA LEU A 285 6.48 -1.37 11.07
C LEU A 285 6.22 -2.87 11.13
N LEU A 286 7.12 -3.68 10.55
CA LEU A 286 6.96 -5.12 10.43
C LEU A 286 7.03 -5.88 11.77
N GLN A 287 7.59 -5.27 12.82
CA GLN A 287 7.56 -5.87 14.16
C GLN A 287 6.17 -5.83 14.82
N HIS A 288 5.28 -4.94 14.37
CA HIS A 288 3.91 -4.88 14.88
C HIS A 288 3.11 -6.04 14.31
N LYS A 289 2.68 -6.95 15.18
CA LYS A 289 1.94 -8.16 14.78
C LYS A 289 0.62 -7.89 14.03
N GLU A 290 0.06 -6.69 14.16
CA GLU A 290 -1.11 -6.24 13.41
C GLU A 290 -0.76 -5.88 11.96
N VAL A 291 0.50 -5.52 11.67
CA VAL A 291 0.94 -5.17 10.32
C VAL A 291 1.22 -6.45 9.53
N THR A 292 0.41 -6.68 8.52
CA THR A 292 0.55 -7.84 7.63
C THR A 292 1.62 -7.60 6.57
N SER A 293 1.66 -6.38 6.01
CA SER A 293 2.56 -6.02 4.92
C SER A 293 2.84 -4.52 4.92
N VAL A 294 4.00 -4.12 4.44
CA VAL A 294 4.33 -2.71 4.14
C VAL A 294 4.27 -2.48 2.63
N LEU A 295 3.57 -1.44 2.21
CA LEU A 295 3.39 -1.10 0.81
C LEU A 295 4.44 -0.07 0.39
N ILE A 296 5.47 -0.52 -0.31
CA ILE A 296 6.53 0.33 -0.83
C ILE A 296 6.19 0.89 -2.21
N GLY A 297 6.68 2.09 -2.52
CA GLY A 297 6.78 2.62 -3.88
C GLY A 297 8.24 2.68 -4.30
N ALA A 298 8.51 2.39 -5.56
CA ALA A 298 9.86 2.45 -6.12
C ALA A 298 9.89 3.19 -7.46
N SER A 299 10.98 3.90 -7.73
CA SER A 299 11.27 4.53 -9.02
C SER A 299 12.42 3.85 -9.77
N LYS A 300 13.15 2.96 -9.08
CA LYS A 300 14.27 2.16 -9.61
C LYS A 300 14.24 0.77 -8.98
N PRO A 301 14.60 -0.29 -9.74
CA PRO A 301 14.66 -1.67 -9.22
C PRO A 301 15.49 -1.81 -7.94
N GLN A 302 16.62 -1.10 -7.84
CA GLN A 302 17.48 -1.15 -6.66
C GLN A 302 16.76 -0.78 -5.36
N GLN A 303 15.77 0.12 -5.40
CA GLN A 303 14.99 0.49 -4.20
C GLN A 303 14.13 -0.68 -3.72
N ILE A 304 13.64 -1.53 -4.62
CA ILE A 304 12.91 -2.76 -4.24
C ILE A 304 13.87 -3.71 -3.54
N LEU A 305 15.04 -3.98 -4.14
CA LEU A 305 16.07 -4.85 -3.57
C LEU A 305 16.55 -4.38 -2.18
N ASP A 306 16.69 -3.06 -2.00
CA ASP A 306 17.05 -2.50 -0.70
C ASP A 306 15.90 -2.67 0.31
N ASN A 307 14.67 -2.31 -0.04
CA ASN A 307 13.53 -2.36 0.88
C ASN A 307 13.15 -3.80 1.30
N VAL A 308 13.38 -4.81 0.46
CA VAL A 308 13.14 -6.22 0.83
C VAL A 308 14.07 -6.66 1.98
N LYS A 309 15.26 -6.07 2.13
CA LYS A 309 16.18 -6.39 3.24
C LYS A 309 15.59 -6.10 4.61
N ALA A 310 14.62 -5.20 4.70
CA ALA A 310 13.95 -4.85 5.96
C ALA A 310 13.24 -6.02 6.65
N ILE A 311 12.89 -7.10 5.91
CA ILE A 311 12.32 -8.32 6.51
C ILE A 311 13.29 -9.03 7.45
N HIS A 312 14.60 -8.77 7.30
CA HIS A 312 15.67 -9.32 8.13
C HIS A 312 16.18 -8.35 9.19
N CYS A 313 15.47 -7.23 9.39
CA CYS A 313 15.81 -6.25 10.43
C CYS A 313 15.83 -6.93 11.80
N ALA A 314 16.87 -6.65 12.59
CA ALA A 314 16.99 -7.21 13.93
C ALA A 314 15.83 -6.74 14.83
N PRO A 315 15.34 -7.57 15.77
CA PRO A 315 14.35 -7.16 16.75
C PRO A 315 14.78 -5.87 17.49
N PHE A 316 13.82 -5.00 17.74
CA PHE A 316 14.08 -3.76 18.48
C PHE A 316 14.10 -4.02 19.98
N THR A 317 15.05 -3.43 20.66
CA THR A 317 15.07 -3.37 22.13
C THR A 317 14.03 -2.37 22.64
N ALA A 318 13.64 -2.50 23.92
CA ALA A 318 12.72 -1.56 24.54
C ALA A 318 13.29 -0.12 24.55
N GLU A 319 14.61 0.02 24.69
CA GLU A 319 15.30 1.31 24.66
C GLU A 319 15.23 1.95 23.27
N GLU A 320 15.50 1.20 22.21
CA GLU A 320 15.39 1.68 20.84
C GLU A 320 13.97 2.14 20.49
N LEU A 321 12.96 1.38 20.91
CA LEU A 321 11.55 1.76 20.73
C LEU A 321 11.22 3.06 21.47
N ARG A 322 11.71 3.22 22.71
CA ARG A 322 11.54 4.45 23.49
C ARG A 322 12.21 5.64 22.79
N LEU A 323 13.45 5.47 22.30
CA LEU A 323 14.15 6.50 21.54
C LEU A 323 13.41 6.90 20.26
N ILE A 324 12.91 5.94 19.50
CA ILE A 324 12.09 6.21 18.30
C ILE A 324 10.86 7.03 18.68
N ASP A 325 10.18 6.68 19.77
CA ASP A 325 9.01 7.42 20.27
C ASP A 325 9.34 8.85 20.68
N GLU A 326 10.45 9.06 21.37
CA GLU A 326 10.91 10.38 21.81
C GLU A 326 11.36 11.27 20.65
N ILE A 327 11.96 10.69 19.62
CA ILE A 327 12.43 11.43 18.44
C ILE A 327 11.25 11.80 17.54
N SER A 328 10.27 10.91 17.38
CA SER A 328 9.20 11.05 16.36
C SER A 328 8.01 11.87 16.83
N LYS A 329 7.82 12.03 18.13
CA LYS A 329 6.77 12.86 18.75
C LYS A 329 7.25 14.29 18.98
#